data_c9925e932bea11b60918fee2a89d6788
#
_entry.id   c9925e932bea11b60918fee2a89d6788
#
_cell.length_a   1.000
_cell.length_b   1.000
_cell.length_c   1.000
_cell.angle_alpha   90.00
_cell.angle_beta   90.00
_cell.angle_gamma   90.00
#
_symmetry.space_group_name_H-M   'P 1'
#
loop_
_entity.id
_entity.type
_entity.pdbx_description
1 polymer ?
#
loop_
_entity_poly.entity_id
_entity_poly.type
_entity_poly.pdbx_seq_one_letter_code
_entity_poly.pdbx_strand_id
1 'polypeptide(L)'
;RPLSNLTYGTANRAALRHLDDWICVSGQLRDMLLESGADPKATFVINNGVDFSNLHVPVERDEFWKIHGLALTADSVVFGVAARISPVKDIGSMIRAFSKAVAQEPGIRLAIAGDGEQRKELEQLAEKLCPPGTFVFLGWISDTASFYHALDVNMLTSLSEGLPYAIPEGARMSCATIATRVGAVPRIVVDEETGFLVQPGDVDAIADRMVRLARNRELREKLAQSIFEKVRREFSVDATVQTQVEIYQTILRRSRRMARKKDGVLICGSYGNSNVGDETILEAILQQLRARDADMPICVMSKTPGQTAKKMNVSSIYTFSHGKTNRRMKHAKLFISGGGSLIQDATSTRSLWFYLYSIWAAHRQKCRVMMYGCGIGPVRKKLNRRLVMKV
;
A
#
# COMPACT_ATOMS: atom_id res chain seq x y z
N ARG A 1 -19.22 -19.53 -2.43
CA ARG A 1 -17.89 -19.09 -1.93
C ARG A 1 -16.88 -20.16 -2.29
N PRO A 2 -15.77 -19.87 -2.98
CA PRO A 2 -14.80 -20.90 -3.32
C PRO A 2 -14.14 -21.44 -2.05
N LEU A 3 -13.96 -22.77 -1.98
CA LEU A 3 -13.31 -23.51 -0.88
C LEU A 3 -11.92 -22.96 -0.49
N SER A 4 -11.27 -22.22 -1.39
CA SER A 4 -10.00 -21.50 -1.13
C SER A 4 -10.13 -20.46 0.01
N ASN A 5 -11.25 -19.75 0.12
CA ASN A 5 -11.45 -18.72 1.15
C ASN A 5 -11.64 -19.30 2.56
N LEU A 6 -12.21 -20.51 2.67
CA LEU A 6 -12.34 -21.20 3.96
C LEU A 6 -11.00 -21.70 4.51
N THR A 7 -10.10 -22.14 3.63
CA THR A 7 -8.76 -22.62 4.02
C THR A 7 -7.81 -21.48 4.38
N TYR A 8 -7.95 -20.31 3.75
CA TYR A 8 -7.22 -19.10 4.17
C TYR A 8 -7.65 -18.63 5.57
N GLY A 9 -8.94 -18.66 5.86
CA GLY A 9 -9.47 -18.27 7.17
C GLY A 9 -8.96 -19.14 8.32
N THR A 10 -8.84 -20.46 8.12
CA THR A 10 -8.35 -21.39 9.16
C THR A 10 -6.83 -21.31 9.36
N ALA A 11 -6.04 -21.13 8.30
CA ALA A 11 -4.61 -20.93 8.40
C ALA A 11 -4.26 -19.61 9.11
N ASN A 12 -4.97 -18.53 8.78
CA ASN A 12 -4.83 -17.25 9.45
C ASN A 12 -5.20 -17.34 10.93
N ARG A 13 -6.32 -17.96 11.31
CA ARG A 13 -6.75 -18.09 12.73
C ARG A 13 -5.71 -18.79 13.60
N ALA A 14 -5.00 -19.77 13.08
CA ALA A 14 -3.99 -20.47 13.86
C ALA A 14 -2.68 -19.67 14.00
N ALA A 15 -2.25 -18.95 12.95
CA ALA A 15 -1.11 -18.04 13.01
C ALA A 15 -1.39 -16.85 13.95
N LEU A 16 -2.63 -16.35 13.97
CA LEU A 16 -3.08 -15.26 14.82
C LEU A 16 -2.91 -15.54 16.32
N ARG A 17 -3.04 -16.79 16.76
CA ARG A 17 -2.97 -17.18 18.19
C ARG A 17 -1.56 -17.04 18.79
N HIS A 18 -0.54 -16.87 17.96
CA HIS A 18 0.87 -16.84 18.38
C HIS A 18 1.50 -15.45 18.26
N LEU A 19 0.73 -14.45 17.85
CA LEU A 19 1.18 -13.07 17.76
C LEU A 19 0.65 -12.26 18.93
N ASP A 20 1.51 -11.46 19.51
CA ASP A 20 1.18 -10.65 20.68
C ASP A 20 0.38 -9.39 20.31
N ASP A 21 0.71 -8.77 19.16
CA ASP A 21 0.11 -7.52 18.69
C ASP A 21 0.03 -7.50 17.16
N TRP A 22 -0.98 -6.81 16.61
CA TRP A 22 -1.27 -6.69 15.19
C TRP A 22 -1.35 -5.24 14.77
N ILE A 23 -0.72 -4.89 13.65
CA ILE A 23 -0.89 -3.59 13.02
C ILE A 23 -1.40 -3.81 11.60
N CYS A 24 -2.63 -3.38 11.35
CA CYS A 24 -3.32 -3.47 10.07
C CYS A 24 -3.19 -2.16 9.31
N VAL A 25 -3.07 -2.23 8.00
CA VAL A 25 -3.04 -1.05 7.12
C VAL A 25 -4.45 -0.54 6.75
N SER A 26 -5.50 -1.21 7.21
CA SER A 26 -6.88 -0.76 7.03
C SER A 26 -7.81 -1.29 8.12
N GLY A 27 -8.90 -0.56 8.37
CA GLY A 27 -9.96 -1.02 9.29
C GLY A 27 -10.61 -2.33 8.84
N GLN A 28 -10.79 -2.53 7.53
CA GLN A 28 -11.35 -3.77 6.99
C GLN A 28 -10.46 -4.99 7.33
N LEU A 29 -9.13 -4.85 7.19
CA LEU A 29 -8.21 -5.92 7.61
C LEU A 29 -8.28 -6.15 9.12
N ARG A 30 -8.39 -5.09 9.91
CA ARG A 30 -8.61 -5.21 11.37
C ARG A 30 -9.89 -5.99 11.66
N ASP A 31 -10.99 -5.65 11.03
CA ASP A 31 -12.29 -6.30 11.27
C ASP A 31 -12.24 -7.78 10.88
N MET A 32 -11.63 -8.12 9.75
CA MET A 32 -11.38 -9.52 9.36
C MET A 32 -10.52 -10.29 10.39
N LEU A 33 -9.53 -9.62 10.98
CA LEU A 33 -8.71 -10.22 12.04
C LEU A 33 -9.50 -10.44 13.32
N LEU A 34 -10.33 -9.47 13.72
CA LEU A 34 -11.21 -9.58 14.89
C LEU A 34 -12.23 -10.71 14.71
N GLU A 35 -12.86 -10.82 13.54
CA GLU A 35 -13.73 -11.94 13.19
C GLU A 35 -13.01 -13.30 13.23
N SER A 36 -11.70 -13.29 12.97
CA SER A 36 -10.85 -14.47 13.05
C SER A 36 -10.37 -14.81 14.47
N GLY A 37 -10.74 -13.98 15.46
CA GLY A 37 -10.45 -14.21 16.88
C GLY A 37 -9.20 -13.48 17.40
N ALA A 38 -8.70 -12.46 16.70
CA ALA A 38 -7.64 -11.59 17.22
C ALA A 38 -8.16 -10.75 18.40
N ASP A 39 -7.28 -10.47 19.36
CA ASP A 39 -7.61 -9.61 20.51
C ASP A 39 -7.82 -8.15 20.05
N PRO A 40 -9.01 -7.56 20.27
CA PRO A 40 -9.28 -6.16 19.92
C PRO A 40 -8.30 -5.16 20.56
N LYS A 41 -7.78 -5.50 21.75
CA LYS A 41 -6.81 -4.67 22.47
C LYS A 41 -5.40 -4.76 21.88
N ALA A 42 -5.11 -5.82 21.14
CA ALA A 42 -3.82 -6.08 20.51
C ALA A 42 -3.84 -5.84 19.00
N THR A 43 -4.98 -5.37 18.44
CA THR A 43 -5.15 -5.15 17.01
C THR A 43 -5.34 -3.65 16.74
N PHE A 44 -4.37 -3.08 16.06
CA PHE A 44 -4.28 -1.65 15.76
C PHE A 44 -4.47 -1.40 14.27
N VAL A 45 -4.81 -0.18 13.89
CA VAL A 45 -4.86 0.27 12.51
C VAL A 45 -3.89 1.43 12.34
N ILE A 46 -3.09 1.38 11.27
CA ILE A 46 -2.25 2.48 10.82
C ILE A 46 -2.52 2.70 9.34
N ASN A 47 -2.75 3.94 8.95
CA ASN A 47 -2.86 4.28 7.54
C ASN A 47 -1.45 4.42 6.95
N ASN A 48 -1.27 4.00 5.71
CA ASN A 48 -0.04 4.29 4.99
C ASN A 48 0.04 5.79 4.68
N GLY A 49 1.17 6.40 4.98
CA GLY A 49 1.38 7.83 4.82
C GLY A 49 1.97 8.19 3.46
N VAL A 50 1.58 9.36 2.96
CA VAL A 50 2.19 10.03 1.82
C VAL A 50 2.97 11.26 2.33
N ASP A 51 4.15 11.47 1.78
CA ASP A 51 5.01 12.60 2.17
C ASP A 51 4.50 13.91 1.55
N PHE A 52 4.10 14.85 2.40
CA PHE A 52 3.70 16.21 2.03
C PHE A 52 4.81 17.24 2.20
N SER A 53 5.98 16.86 2.71
CA SER A 53 7.09 17.79 2.95
C SER A 53 7.84 18.15 1.66
N ASN A 54 7.82 17.25 0.68
CA ASN A 54 8.49 17.44 -0.61
C ASN A 54 7.46 17.34 -1.75
N LEU A 55 6.92 18.50 -2.16
CA LEU A 55 5.99 18.62 -3.30
C LEU A 55 6.72 18.98 -4.60
N HIS A 56 8.01 18.63 -4.71
CA HIS A 56 8.75 18.89 -5.93
C HIS A 56 8.14 18.14 -7.11
N VAL A 57 7.84 18.88 -8.17
CA VAL A 57 7.35 18.38 -9.44
C VAL A 57 8.47 18.58 -10.46
N PRO A 58 9.12 17.51 -10.93
CA PRO A 58 10.22 17.60 -11.87
C PRO A 58 9.83 18.16 -13.25
N VAL A 59 8.59 17.89 -13.69
CA VAL A 59 8.08 18.29 -15.02
C VAL A 59 6.71 18.94 -14.87
N GLU A 60 6.58 20.16 -15.39
CA GLU A 60 5.31 20.90 -15.41
C GLU A 60 4.29 20.26 -16.36
N ARG A 61 2.99 20.51 -16.10
CA ARG A 61 1.84 19.89 -16.77
C ARG A 61 1.94 19.91 -18.31
N ASP A 62 2.16 21.05 -18.91
CA ASP A 62 2.12 21.20 -20.36
C ASP A 62 3.31 20.49 -21.02
N GLU A 63 4.48 20.57 -20.39
CA GLU A 63 5.68 19.86 -20.83
C GLU A 63 5.50 18.34 -20.70
N PHE A 64 4.91 17.87 -19.59
CA PHE A 64 4.62 16.45 -19.37
C PHE A 64 3.76 15.90 -20.50
N TRP A 65 2.66 16.54 -20.83
CA TRP A 65 1.77 16.03 -21.90
C TRP A 65 2.37 16.16 -23.30
N LYS A 66 3.17 17.18 -23.53
CA LYS A 66 3.92 17.32 -24.78
C LYS A 66 4.91 16.17 -24.98
N ILE A 67 5.67 15.80 -23.94
CA ILE A 67 6.60 14.67 -23.97
C ILE A 67 5.86 13.36 -24.24
N HIS A 68 4.68 13.18 -23.66
CA HIS A 68 3.90 11.95 -23.77
C HIS A 68 2.90 11.94 -24.94
N GLY A 69 2.90 12.96 -25.78
CA GLY A 69 2.11 12.98 -27.02
C GLY A 69 0.60 13.14 -26.84
N LEU A 70 0.14 13.65 -25.69
CA LEU A 70 -1.28 13.96 -25.45
C LEU A 70 -1.56 15.44 -25.78
N ALA A 71 -2.28 15.66 -26.87
CA ALA A 71 -2.64 17.02 -27.28
C ALA A 71 -3.72 17.60 -26.37
N LEU A 72 -3.41 18.75 -25.75
CA LEU A 72 -4.33 19.49 -24.89
C LEU A 72 -4.74 20.81 -25.56
N THR A 73 -5.98 21.25 -25.26
CA THR A 73 -6.46 22.62 -25.45
C THR A 73 -6.51 23.32 -24.10
N ALA A 74 -6.70 24.64 -24.08
CA ALA A 74 -6.76 25.41 -22.83
C ALA A 74 -7.84 24.90 -21.85
N ASP A 75 -8.92 24.33 -22.37
CA ASP A 75 -10.05 23.83 -21.58
C ASP A 75 -9.99 22.31 -21.38
N SER A 76 -8.89 21.65 -21.73
CA SER A 76 -8.79 20.20 -21.58
C SER A 76 -8.76 19.78 -20.12
N VAL A 77 -9.61 18.80 -19.77
CA VAL A 77 -9.63 18.15 -18.47
C VAL A 77 -9.08 16.74 -18.59
N VAL A 78 -7.99 16.46 -17.89
CA VAL A 78 -7.27 15.18 -17.97
C VAL A 78 -7.63 14.28 -16.80
N PHE A 79 -8.25 13.17 -17.13
CA PHE A 79 -8.54 12.06 -16.22
C PHE A 79 -7.39 11.04 -16.31
N GLY A 80 -7.00 10.44 -15.20
CA GLY A 80 -5.94 9.44 -15.29
C GLY A 80 -5.88 8.47 -14.13
N VAL A 81 -5.11 7.40 -14.34
CA VAL A 81 -4.84 6.37 -13.34
C VAL A 81 -3.38 5.94 -13.41
N ALA A 82 -2.75 5.76 -12.26
CA ALA A 82 -1.48 5.05 -12.15
C ALA A 82 -1.70 3.72 -11.43
N ALA A 83 -1.65 2.60 -12.17
CA ALA A 83 -1.94 1.28 -11.61
C ALA A 83 -1.31 0.16 -12.44
N ARG A 84 -1.14 -1.02 -11.80
CA ARG A 84 -0.90 -2.25 -12.57
C ARG A 84 -2.11 -2.53 -13.48
N ILE A 85 -1.88 -2.77 -14.75
CA ILE A 85 -2.94 -3.11 -15.72
C ILE A 85 -3.32 -4.59 -15.56
N SER A 86 -4.27 -4.86 -14.66
CA SER A 86 -4.71 -6.21 -14.28
C SER A 86 -6.23 -6.26 -14.07
N PRO A 87 -6.88 -7.45 -14.13
CA PRO A 87 -8.34 -7.57 -14.03
C PRO A 87 -8.94 -6.92 -12.78
N VAL A 88 -8.21 -6.95 -11.65
CA VAL A 88 -8.70 -6.36 -10.39
C VAL A 88 -8.81 -4.84 -10.44
N LYS A 89 -8.09 -4.16 -11.33
CA LYS A 89 -8.10 -2.70 -11.49
C LYS A 89 -9.24 -2.20 -12.40
N ASP A 90 -9.85 -3.09 -13.16
CA ASP A 90 -11.01 -2.85 -14.03
C ASP A 90 -10.90 -1.57 -14.88
N ILE A 91 -9.71 -1.41 -15.50
CA ILE A 91 -9.45 -0.28 -16.41
C ILE A 91 -10.36 -0.35 -17.65
N GLY A 92 -10.87 -1.54 -17.97
CA GLY A 92 -11.85 -1.73 -19.03
C GLY A 92 -13.14 -0.93 -18.80
N SER A 93 -13.68 -0.92 -17.58
CA SER A 93 -14.84 -0.08 -17.23
C SER A 93 -14.51 1.40 -17.31
N MET A 94 -13.30 1.84 -16.93
CA MET A 94 -12.83 3.21 -17.08
C MET A 94 -12.82 3.65 -18.54
N ILE A 95 -12.27 2.84 -19.45
CA ILE A 95 -12.23 3.14 -20.90
C ILE A 95 -13.64 3.24 -21.49
N ARG A 96 -14.55 2.34 -21.12
CA ARG A 96 -15.97 2.37 -21.58
C ARG A 96 -16.69 3.63 -21.06
N ALA A 97 -16.45 4.00 -19.82
CA ALA A 97 -17.01 5.21 -19.23
C ALA A 97 -16.44 6.47 -19.92
N PHE A 98 -15.13 6.50 -20.15
CA PHE A 98 -14.49 7.58 -20.87
C PHE A 98 -15.05 7.73 -22.29
N SER A 99 -15.26 6.63 -23.01
CA SER A 99 -15.85 6.67 -24.35
C SER A 99 -17.25 7.32 -24.37
N LYS A 100 -18.07 7.06 -23.33
CA LYS A 100 -19.37 7.73 -23.16
C LYS A 100 -19.25 9.20 -22.77
N ALA A 101 -18.28 9.52 -21.93
CA ALA A 101 -18.06 10.87 -21.44
C ALA A 101 -17.46 11.77 -22.52
N VAL A 102 -16.48 11.30 -23.31
CA VAL A 102 -15.82 12.09 -24.36
C VAL A 102 -16.77 12.41 -25.52
N ALA A 103 -17.79 11.58 -25.74
CA ALA A 103 -18.86 11.86 -26.70
C ALA A 103 -19.72 13.06 -26.29
N GLN A 104 -19.83 13.35 -24.99
CA GLN A 104 -20.58 14.48 -24.43
C GLN A 104 -19.70 15.72 -24.19
N GLU A 105 -18.41 15.48 -23.88
CA GLU A 105 -17.41 16.50 -23.55
C GLU A 105 -16.12 16.23 -24.33
N PRO A 106 -16.00 16.69 -25.59
CA PRO A 106 -14.83 16.40 -26.42
C PRO A 106 -13.49 16.95 -25.89
N GLY A 107 -13.52 17.87 -24.92
CA GLY A 107 -12.35 18.45 -24.25
C GLY A 107 -11.66 17.53 -23.26
N ILE A 108 -12.29 16.40 -22.85
CA ILE A 108 -11.66 15.51 -21.87
C ILE A 108 -10.58 14.62 -22.50
N ARG A 109 -9.63 14.22 -21.67
CA ARG A 109 -8.53 13.33 -22.03
C ARG A 109 -8.38 12.23 -20.99
N LEU A 110 -7.87 11.06 -21.42
CA LEU A 110 -7.60 9.92 -20.54
C LEU A 110 -6.13 9.52 -20.62
N ALA A 111 -5.48 9.42 -19.47
CA ALA A 111 -4.11 8.96 -19.35
C ALA A 111 -4.01 7.72 -18.45
N ILE A 112 -3.41 6.66 -18.95
CA ILE A 112 -3.24 5.39 -18.22
C ILE A 112 -1.75 5.11 -18.06
N ALA A 113 -1.27 5.24 -16.81
CA ALA A 113 0.10 4.96 -16.43
C ALA A 113 0.19 3.58 -15.76
N GLY A 114 1.14 2.77 -16.20
CA GLY A 114 1.39 1.43 -15.69
C GLY A 114 1.55 0.38 -16.79
N ASP A 115 1.78 -0.85 -16.35
CA ASP A 115 1.91 -2.00 -17.22
C ASP A 115 1.24 -3.23 -16.60
N GLY A 116 1.00 -4.27 -17.39
CA GLY A 116 0.41 -5.50 -16.92
C GLY A 116 -0.17 -6.38 -18.04
N GLU A 117 -0.72 -7.49 -17.60
CA GLU A 117 -1.17 -8.58 -18.49
C GLU A 117 -2.29 -8.19 -19.46
N GLN A 118 -3.12 -7.19 -19.11
CA GLN A 118 -4.23 -6.74 -19.96
C GLN A 118 -3.89 -5.53 -20.84
N ARG A 119 -2.64 -5.03 -20.83
CA ARG A 119 -2.29 -3.79 -21.53
C ARG A 119 -2.71 -3.79 -22.99
N LYS A 120 -2.30 -4.82 -23.77
CA LYS A 120 -2.61 -4.91 -25.20
C LYS A 120 -4.10 -4.97 -25.47
N GLU A 121 -4.85 -5.73 -24.67
CA GLU A 121 -6.30 -5.83 -24.79
C GLU A 121 -6.98 -4.48 -24.57
N LEU A 122 -6.51 -3.72 -23.57
CA LEU A 122 -7.09 -2.44 -23.20
C LEU A 122 -6.69 -1.31 -24.16
N GLU A 123 -5.50 -1.34 -24.72
CA GLU A 123 -5.10 -0.45 -25.83
C GLU A 123 -6.04 -0.64 -27.04
N GLN A 124 -6.28 -1.89 -27.46
CA GLN A 124 -7.22 -2.20 -28.55
C GLN A 124 -8.66 -1.78 -28.22
N LEU A 125 -9.08 -1.93 -26.96
CA LEU A 125 -10.39 -1.50 -26.51
C LEU A 125 -10.52 0.03 -26.62
N ALA A 126 -9.51 0.79 -26.20
CA ALA A 126 -9.49 2.23 -26.26
C ALA A 126 -9.47 2.73 -27.72
N GLU A 127 -8.66 2.14 -28.57
CA GLU A 127 -8.62 2.42 -30.03
C GLU A 127 -9.99 2.22 -30.70
N LYS A 128 -10.72 1.18 -30.28
CA LYS A 128 -12.04 0.86 -30.82
C LYS A 128 -13.14 1.82 -30.35
N LEU A 129 -13.07 2.29 -29.10
CA LEU A 129 -14.19 3.00 -28.47
C LEU A 129 -13.99 4.52 -28.38
N CYS A 130 -12.74 4.97 -28.32
CA CYS A 130 -12.44 6.37 -28.04
C CYS A 130 -11.90 7.10 -29.28
N PRO A 131 -12.18 8.38 -29.44
CA PRO A 131 -11.63 9.15 -30.55
C PRO A 131 -10.10 9.20 -30.52
N PRO A 132 -9.41 9.11 -31.67
CA PRO A 132 -7.96 9.20 -31.73
C PRO A 132 -7.43 10.50 -31.09
N GLY A 133 -6.31 10.41 -30.36
CA GLY A 133 -5.68 11.54 -29.70
C GLY A 133 -6.36 12.00 -28.39
N THR A 134 -7.44 11.34 -27.94
CA THR A 134 -8.09 11.66 -26.67
C THR A 134 -7.58 10.82 -25.50
N PHE A 135 -6.77 9.82 -25.74
CA PHE A 135 -6.19 8.95 -24.70
C PHE A 135 -4.73 8.62 -24.97
N VAL A 136 -4.02 8.23 -23.90
CA VAL A 136 -2.62 7.78 -23.96
C VAL A 136 -2.34 6.68 -22.94
N PHE A 137 -1.56 5.67 -23.34
CA PHE A 137 -0.98 4.67 -22.45
C PHE A 137 0.52 4.96 -22.27
N LEU A 138 0.91 5.37 -21.07
CA LEU A 138 2.26 5.82 -20.77
C LEU A 138 3.25 4.67 -20.48
N GLY A 139 2.73 3.46 -20.25
CA GLY A 139 3.56 2.38 -19.73
C GLY A 139 3.98 2.63 -18.28
N TRP A 140 5.03 1.96 -17.86
CA TRP A 140 5.60 2.16 -16.53
C TRP A 140 6.26 3.54 -16.45
N ILE A 141 5.88 4.31 -15.44
CA ILE A 141 6.48 5.61 -15.13
C ILE A 141 7.12 5.56 -13.75
N SER A 142 8.29 6.17 -13.59
CA SER A 142 8.98 6.33 -12.30
C SER A 142 8.64 7.65 -11.63
N ASP A 143 8.34 8.68 -12.40
CA ASP A 143 7.93 10.01 -11.91
C ASP A 143 6.41 10.10 -11.80
N THR A 144 5.86 9.53 -10.73
CA THR A 144 4.43 9.60 -10.44
C THR A 144 4.02 11.01 -9.97
N ALA A 145 4.94 11.80 -9.44
CA ALA A 145 4.65 13.16 -8.99
C ALA A 145 4.26 14.07 -10.16
N SER A 146 5.08 14.11 -11.23
CA SER A 146 4.75 14.88 -12.43
C SER A 146 3.48 14.34 -13.11
N PHE A 147 3.27 13.04 -13.12
CA PHE A 147 2.04 12.46 -13.66
C PHE A 147 0.79 12.95 -12.94
N TYR A 148 0.73 12.82 -11.60
CA TYR A 148 -0.42 13.29 -10.84
C TYR A 148 -0.59 14.81 -10.90
N HIS A 149 0.51 15.57 -10.88
CA HIS A 149 0.47 17.02 -11.07
C HIS A 149 -0.14 17.43 -12.42
N ALA A 150 0.10 16.62 -13.44
CA ALA A 150 -0.42 16.86 -14.78
C ALA A 150 -1.91 16.46 -14.96
N LEU A 151 -2.51 15.74 -14.00
CA LEU A 151 -3.93 15.36 -14.00
C LEU A 151 -4.82 16.45 -13.38
N ASP A 152 -6.08 16.49 -13.81
CA ASP A 152 -7.16 17.19 -13.12
C ASP A 152 -7.94 16.23 -12.20
N VAL A 153 -8.10 14.98 -12.64
CA VAL A 153 -8.91 13.98 -11.95
C VAL A 153 -8.16 12.64 -11.89
N ASN A 154 -7.93 12.17 -10.70
CA ASN A 154 -7.40 10.83 -10.44
C ASN A 154 -8.55 9.82 -10.39
N MET A 155 -8.40 8.70 -11.08
CA MET A 155 -9.42 7.66 -11.19
C MET A 155 -8.98 6.34 -10.54
N LEU A 156 -9.92 5.65 -9.89
CA LEU A 156 -9.72 4.31 -9.36
C LEU A 156 -10.98 3.48 -9.59
N THR A 157 -10.96 2.58 -10.57
CA THR A 157 -12.11 1.73 -10.94
C THR A 157 -12.03 0.29 -10.41
N SER A 158 -11.13 0.03 -9.50
CA SER A 158 -10.81 -1.31 -9.00
C SER A 158 -12.03 -2.07 -8.45
N LEU A 159 -12.03 -3.39 -8.66
CA LEU A 159 -13.03 -4.32 -8.10
C LEU A 159 -12.74 -4.69 -6.63
N SER A 160 -11.49 -4.52 -6.19
CA SER A 160 -11.07 -4.81 -4.82
C SER A 160 -9.80 -4.03 -4.48
N GLU A 161 -9.79 -3.43 -3.30
CA GLU A 161 -8.63 -2.70 -2.75
C GLU A 161 -8.47 -2.97 -1.26
N GLY A 162 -7.22 -2.91 -0.80
CA GLY A 162 -6.93 -2.71 0.62
C GLY A 162 -7.02 -1.23 0.98
N LEU A 163 -5.88 -0.56 1.06
CA LEU A 163 -5.76 0.89 1.11
C LEU A 163 -4.95 1.33 -0.12
N PRO A 164 -5.60 1.89 -1.17
CA PRO A 164 -4.92 2.25 -2.41
C PRO A 164 -4.06 3.50 -2.24
N TYR A 165 -2.77 3.42 -2.56
CA TYR A 165 -1.87 4.58 -2.54
C TYR A 165 -2.20 5.62 -3.61
N ALA A 166 -2.73 5.19 -4.75
CA ALA A 166 -3.07 6.06 -5.87
C ALA A 166 -3.98 7.24 -5.47
N ILE A 167 -4.89 7.04 -4.49
CA ILE A 167 -5.77 8.13 -4.04
C ILE A 167 -4.99 9.17 -3.22
N PRO A 168 -4.25 8.82 -2.15
CA PRO A 168 -3.42 9.77 -1.43
C PRO A 168 -2.35 10.47 -2.30
N GLU A 169 -1.75 9.76 -3.25
CA GLU A 169 -0.77 10.34 -4.18
C GLU A 169 -1.41 11.39 -5.11
N GLY A 170 -2.56 11.07 -5.70
CA GLY A 170 -3.32 12.03 -6.53
C GLY A 170 -3.83 13.22 -5.70
N ALA A 171 -4.37 12.96 -4.51
CA ALA A 171 -4.84 14.00 -3.61
C ALA A 171 -3.71 14.96 -3.19
N ARG A 172 -2.52 14.45 -2.92
CA ARG A 172 -1.32 15.26 -2.63
C ARG A 172 -1.00 16.26 -3.74
N MET A 173 -1.29 15.91 -4.99
CA MET A 173 -1.10 16.77 -6.17
C MET A 173 -2.38 17.54 -6.57
N SER A 174 -3.33 17.64 -5.65
CA SER A 174 -4.59 18.37 -5.83
C SER A 174 -5.47 17.85 -6.99
N CYS A 175 -5.43 16.54 -7.26
CA CYS A 175 -6.36 15.91 -8.17
C CYS A 175 -7.72 15.69 -7.49
N ALA A 176 -8.82 16.07 -8.15
CA ALA A 176 -10.14 15.54 -7.78
C ALA A 176 -10.16 14.00 -7.95
N THR A 177 -11.03 13.29 -7.28
CA THR A 177 -11.01 11.83 -7.30
C THR A 177 -12.37 11.23 -7.65
N ILE A 178 -12.37 10.28 -8.59
CA ILE A 178 -13.49 9.35 -8.84
C ILE A 178 -12.99 7.95 -8.49
N ALA A 179 -13.67 7.28 -7.55
CA ALA A 179 -13.23 5.95 -7.10
C ALA A 179 -14.40 4.98 -6.92
N THR A 180 -14.13 3.70 -7.05
CA THR A 180 -15.11 2.65 -6.73
C THR A 180 -15.20 2.42 -5.23
N ARG A 181 -16.41 2.09 -4.75
CA ARG A 181 -16.74 1.82 -3.34
C ARG A 181 -16.26 0.43 -2.92
N VAL A 182 -14.95 0.25 -2.81
CA VAL A 182 -14.32 -1.03 -2.44
C VAL A 182 -13.31 -0.86 -1.32
N GLY A 183 -13.16 -1.90 -0.49
CA GLY A 183 -12.15 -1.95 0.56
C GLY A 183 -12.16 -0.74 1.49
N ALA A 184 -11.00 -0.12 1.68
CA ALA A 184 -10.86 1.07 2.51
C ALA A 184 -11.09 2.39 1.75
N VAL A 185 -11.42 2.36 0.46
CA VAL A 185 -11.66 3.58 -0.35
C VAL A 185 -12.68 4.53 0.29
N PRO A 186 -13.85 4.05 0.83
CA PRO A 186 -14.83 4.94 1.46
C PRO A 186 -14.34 5.68 2.73
N ARG A 187 -13.21 5.29 3.28
CA ARG A 187 -12.58 6.02 4.39
C ARG A 187 -11.79 7.25 3.91
N ILE A 188 -11.27 7.19 2.69
CA ILE A 188 -10.50 8.28 2.08
C ILE A 188 -11.44 9.20 1.32
N VAL A 189 -12.26 8.63 0.45
CA VAL A 189 -13.21 9.36 -0.40
C VAL A 189 -14.59 9.29 0.23
N VAL A 190 -15.14 10.44 0.61
CA VAL A 190 -16.53 10.62 1.03
C VAL A 190 -17.29 11.19 -0.15
N ASP A 191 -18.35 10.50 -0.56
CA ASP A 191 -19.09 10.83 -1.77
C ASP A 191 -19.66 12.25 -1.74
N GLU A 192 -19.42 13.01 -2.80
CA GLU A 192 -19.79 14.43 -2.98
C GLU A 192 -19.13 15.43 -2.02
N GLU A 193 -18.34 14.96 -1.03
CA GLU A 193 -17.63 15.82 -0.09
C GLU A 193 -16.14 15.93 -0.40
N THR A 194 -15.47 14.78 -0.61
CA THR A 194 -14.02 14.72 -0.90
C THR A 194 -13.71 14.04 -2.24
N GLY A 195 -14.72 13.68 -3.01
CA GLY A 195 -14.61 13.03 -4.30
C GLY A 195 -15.92 12.34 -4.66
N PHE A 196 -15.89 11.52 -5.69
CA PHE A 196 -17.04 10.72 -6.08
C PHE A 196 -16.80 9.24 -5.83
N LEU A 197 -17.78 8.56 -5.23
CA LEU A 197 -17.81 7.11 -5.07
C LEU A 197 -18.88 6.49 -5.96
N VAL A 198 -18.47 5.51 -6.75
CA VAL A 198 -19.34 4.74 -7.65
C VAL A 198 -19.31 3.26 -7.31
N GLN A 199 -20.30 2.49 -7.74
CA GLN A 199 -20.24 1.03 -7.60
C GLN A 199 -19.21 0.44 -8.59
N PRO A 200 -18.49 -0.64 -8.22
CA PRO A 200 -17.61 -1.34 -9.15
C PRO A 200 -18.35 -1.79 -10.41
N GLY A 201 -17.76 -1.53 -11.58
CA GLY A 201 -18.33 -1.91 -12.87
C GLY A 201 -19.47 -1.02 -13.37
N ASP A 202 -19.89 0.02 -12.62
CA ASP A 202 -20.93 0.95 -13.03
C ASP A 202 -20.39 2.02 -14.00
N VAL A 203 -20.31 1.61 -15.27
CA VAL A 203 -19.77 2.42 -16.37
C VAL A 203 -20.56 3.74 -16.54
N ASP A 204 -21.88 3.71 -16.34
CA ASP A 204 -22.73 4.87 -16.54
C ASP A 204 -22.55 5.91 -15.43
N ALA A 205 -22.48 5.46 -14.17
CA ALA A 205 -22.17 6.34 -13.07
C ALA A 205 -20.77 6.96 -13.21
N ILE A 206 -19.75 6.17 -13.61
CA ILE A 206 -18.40 6.70 -13.84
C ILE A 206 -18.44 7.79 -14.91
N ALA A 207 -19.10 7.54 -16.05
CA ALA A 207 -19.21 8.50 -17.16
C ALA A 207 -19.91 9.77 -16.72
N ASP A 208 -21.02 9.68 -15.98
CA ASP A 208 -21.73 10.84 -15.44
C ASP A 208 -20.82 11.70 -14.55
N ARG A 209 -20.05 11.07 -13.63
CA ARG A 209 -19.12 11.79 -12.76
C ARG A 209 -17.98 12.44 -13.54
N MET A 210 -17.50 11.81 -14.60
CA MET A 210 -16.52 12.43 -15.51
C MET A 210 -17.09 13.68 -16.17
N VAL A 211 -18.28 13.61 -16.74
CA VAL A 211 -18.96 14.77 -17.37
C VAL A 211 -19.20 15.88 -16.35
N ARG A 212 -19.66 15.56 -15.14
CA ARG A 212 -19.89 16.56 -14.08
C ARG A 212 -18.59 17.30 -13.72
N LEU A 213 -17.48 16.59 -13.56
CA LEU A 213 -16.18 17.21 -13.24
C LEU A 213 -15.60 17.96 -14.44
N ALA A 214 -15.84 17.52 -15.67
CA ALA A 214 -15.38 18.23 -16.86
C ALA A 214 -16.08 19.60 -17.00
N ARG A 215 -17.40 19.63 -16.82
CA ARG A 215 -18.24 20.85 -16.96
C ARG A 215 -18.09 21.83 -15.82
N ASN A 216 -17.77 21.36 -14.62
CA ASN A 216 -17.79 22.22 -13.44
C ASN A 216 -16.41 22.31 -12.80
N ARG A 217 -15.66 23.34 -13.20
CA ARG A 217 -14.33 23.62 -12.67
C ARG A 217 -14.33 23.89 -11.17
N GLU A 218 -15.31 24.68 -10.69
CA GLU A 218 -15.42 25.03 -9.27
C GLU A 218 -15.65 23.79 -8.40
N LEU A 219 -16.54 22.88 -8.84
CA LEU A 219 -16.77 21.60 -8.16
C LEU A 219 -15.49 20.75 -8.14
N ARG A 220 -14.77 20.68 -9.26
CA ARG A 220 -13.52 19.93 -9.39
C ARG A 220 -12.47 20.45 -8.42
N GLU A 221 -12.25 21.77 -8.38
CA GLU A 221 -11.31 22.42 -7.47
C GLU A 221 -11.72 22.23 -6.00
N LYS A 222 -13.00 22.39 -5.67
CA LYS A 222 -13.53 22.15 -4.33
C LYS A 222 -13.28 20.72 -3.84
N LEU A 223 -13.58 19.71 -4.66
CA LEU A 223 -13.36 18.31 -4.29
C LEU A 223 -11.87 17.99 -4.19
N ALA A 224 -11.03 18.55 -5.06
CA ALA A 224 -9.59 18.42 -5.00
C ALA A 224 -9.01 18.99 -3.70
N GLN A 225 -9.44 20.19 -3.30
CA GLN A 225 -9.04 20.81 -2.04
C GLN A 225 -9.52 19.98 -0.82
N SER A 226 -10.77 19.54 -0.85
CA SER A 226 -11.34 18.77 0.26
C SER A 226 -10.60 17.44 0.49
N ILE A 227 -10.28 16.71 -0.59
CA ILE A 227 -9.53 15.45 -0.47
C ILE A 227 -8.07 15.70 -0.07
N PHE A 228 -7.44 16.77 -0.57
CA PHE A 228 -6.09 17.17 -0.16
C PHE A 228 -6.01 17.39 1.35
N GLU A 229 -6.92 18.19 1.91
CA GLU A 229 -6.94 18.49 3.35
C GLU A 229 -7.17 17.24 4.20
N LYS A 230 -8.12 16.39 3.79
CA LYS A 230 -8.39 15.13 4.46
C LYS A 230 -7.18 14.20 4.45
N VAL A 231 -6.56 14.00 3.26
CA VAL A 231 -5.41 13.12 3.12
C VAL A 231 -4.20 13.66 3.88
N ARG A 232 -3.94 14.96 3.83
CA ARG A 232 -2.88 15.60 4.59
C ARG A 232 -3.05 15.40 6.10
N ARG A 233 -4.27 15.50 6.61
CA ARG A 233 -4.57 15.31 8.05
C ARG A 233 -4.47 13.86 8.49
N GLU A 234 -4.96 12.91 7.70
CA GLU A 234 -5.21 11.53 8.14
C GLU A 234 -4.24 10.50 7.52
N PHE A 235 -3.60 10.85 6.39
CA PHE A 235 -2.77 9.95 5.58
C PHE A 235 -1.41 10.57 5.24
N SER A 236 -0.96 11.61 5.95
CA SER A 236 0.43 12.08 5.83
C SER A 236 1.39 11.14 6.53
N VAL A 237 2.66 11.18 6.14
CA VAL A 237 3.73 10.46 6.86
C VAL A 237 3.74 10.88 8.33
N ASP A 238 3.59 12.16 8.64
CA ASP A 238 3.58 12.67 10.02
C ASP A 238 2.42 12.07 10.83
N ALA A 239 1.19 12.03 10.28
CA ALA A 239 0.04 11.42 10.92
C ALA A 239 0.24 9.91 11.14
N THR A 240 0.81 9.22 10.15
CA THR A 240 1.16 7.80 10.23
C THR A 240 2.17 7.55 11.34
N VAL A 241 3.23 8.35 11.38
CA VAL A 241 4.29 8.31 12.39
C VAL A 241 3.74 8.55 13.77
N GLN A 242 2.92 9.56 13.96
CA GLN A 242 2.29 9.86 15.25
C GLN A 242 1.45 8.67 15.74
N THR A 243 0.60 8.14 14.89
CA THR A 243 -0.22 6.94 15.18
C THR A 243 0.67 5.74 15.54
N GLN A 244 1.75 5.52 14.81
CA GLN A 244 2.68 4.43 15.05
C GLN A 244 3.38 4.56 16.40
N VAL A 245 3.81 5.75 16.78
CA VAL A 245 4.41 6.04 18.07
C VAL A 245 3.42 5.74 19.19
N GLU A 246 2.17 6.15 19.07
CA GLU A 246 1.11 5.88 20.05
C GLU A 246 0.85 4.37 20.21
N ILE A 247 0.78 3.63 19.11
CA ILE A 247 0.66 2.17 19.11
C ILE A 247 1.85 1.54 19.87
N TYR A 248 3.07 1.94 19.52
CA TYR A 248 4.27 1.41 20.18
C TYR A 248 4.31 1.74 21.67
N GLN A 249 3.92 2.96 22.05
CA GLN A 249 3.79 3.32 23.47
C GLN A 249 2.80 2.42 24.20
N THR A 250 1.67 2.14 23.56
CA THR A 250 0.63 1.27 24.14
C THR A 250 1.15 -0.14 24.34
N ILE A 251 1.81 -0.71 23.33
CA ILE A 251 2.43 -2.04 23.39
C ILE A 251 3.51 -2.10 24.48
N LEU A 252 4.39 -1.10 24.55
CA LEU A 252 5.46 -1.04 25.54
C LEU A 252 4.95 -0.88 26.98
N ARG A 253 3.90 -0.07 27.21
CA ARG A 253 3.27 0.04 28.54
C ARG A 253 2.72 -1.30 29.03
N ARG A 254 2.17 -2.13 28.14
CA ARG A 254 1.69 -3.48 28.45
C ARG A 254 2.86 -4.43 28.80
N SER A 255 4.02 -4.28 28.16
CA SER A 255 5.17 -5.17 28.33
C SER A 255 5.98 -4.92 29.61
N ARG A 256 5.87 -3.75 30.24
CA ARG A 256 6.60 -3.45 31.51
C ARG A 256 6.28 -4.42 32.65
N ARG A 257 5.17 -5.15 32.58
CA ARG A 257 4.82 -6.18 33.59
C ARG A 257 5.57 -7.52 33.43
N MET A 258 6.29 -7.76 32.33
CA MET A 258 6.96 -9.05 32.05
C MET A 258 8.49 -8.96 31.82
N ALA A 259 9.16 -7.90 32.28
CA ALA A 259 10.55 -7.65 31.91
C ALA A 259 11.57 -8.57 32.60
N ARG A 260 12.04 -9.58 31.88
CA ARG A 260 13.44 -10.04 31.93
C ARG A 260 14.29 -9.06 31.11
N LYS A 261 15.59 -8.86 31.51
CA LYS A 261 16.62 -7.99 30.89
C LYS A 261 16.86 -8.22 29.37
N LYS A 262 15.88 -7.86 28.54
CA LYS A 262 16.02 -7.81 27.08
C LYS A 262 15.80 -6.39 26.63
N ASP A 263 16.70 -5.85 25.83
CA ASP A 263 16.73 -4.43 25.47
C ASP A 263 16.73 -4.16 23.95
N GLY A 264 17.10 -5.13 23.13
CA GLY A 264 17.30 -4.96 21.70
C GLY A 264 16.07 -5.26 20.83
N VAL A 265 16.14 -4.80 19.58
CA VAL A 265 15.18 -5.09 18.51
C VAL A 265 15.88 -5.88 17.41
N LEU A 266 15.26 -6.97 16.95
CA LEU A 266 15.69 -7.72 15.77
C LEU A 266 14.62 -7.55 14.67
N ILE A 267 15.03 -7.03 13.51
CA ILE A 267 14.16 -6.78 12.37
C ILE A 267 14.46 -7.81 11.28
N CYS A 268 13.42 -8.47 10.79
CA CYS A 268 13.46 -9.46 9.72
C CYS A 268 12.51 -9.07 8.61
N GLY A 269 12.97 -9.09 7.36
CA GLY A 269 12.16 -8.77 6.18
C GLY A 269 12.91 -9.16 4.90
N SER A 270 12.43 -8.66 3.76
CA SER A 270 13.04 -8.92 2.45
C SER A 270 14.16 -7.91 2.12
N TYR A 271 15.01 -7.58 3.08
CA TYR A 271 16.00 -6.52 2.98
C TYR A 271 17.29 -6.96 2.29
N GLY A 272 17.97 -5.99 1.67
CA GLY A 272 19.22 -6.24 0.94
C GLY A 272 19.02 -6.89 -0.44
N ASN A 273 17.85 -6.71 -1.05
CA ASN A 273 17.50 -7.19 -2.39
C ASN A 273 17.35 -6.06 -3.42
N SER A 274 17.77 -4.83 -3.09
CA SER A 274 17.56 -3.63 -3.92
C SER A 274 16.09 -3.35 -4.25
N ASN A 275 15.16 -3.82 -3.41
CA ASN A 275 13.74 -3.49 -3.51
C ASN A 275 13.48 -2.20 -2.75
N VAL A 276 13.22 -1.12 -3.47
CA VAL A 276 13.04 0.23 -2.91
C VAL A 276 11.92 0.25 -1.87
N GLY A 277 10.79 -0.41 -2.11
CA GLY A 277 9.66 -0.44 -1.17
C GLY A 277 10.02 -1.09 0.17
N ASP A 278 10.70 -2.23 0.16
CA ASP A 278 11.11 -2.92 1.39
C ASP A 278 12.17 -2.10 2.16
N GLU A 279 13.10 -1.46 1.46
CA GLU A 279 14.13 -0.59 2.05
C GLU A 279 13.52 0.66 2.68
N THR A 280 12.52 1.28 2.03
CA THR A 280 11.80 2.45 2.57
C THR A 280 11.02 2.10 3.84
N ILE A 281 10.39 0.93 3.89
CA ILE A 281 9.72 0.44 5.11
C ILE A 281 10.74 0.25 6.23
N LEU A 282 11.92 -0.30 5.93
CA LEU A 282 12.99 -0.45 6.92
C LEU A 282 13.46 0.90 7.44
N GLU A 283 13.69 1.88 6.57
CA GLU A 283 14.09 3.24 6.94
C GLU A 283 13.07 3.87 7.90
N ALA A 284 11.78 3.77 7.59
CA ALA A 284 10.70 4.26 8.44
C ALA A 284 10.69 3.58 9.83
N ILE A 285 10.83 2.24 9.88
CA ILE A 285 10.93 1.50 11.14
C ILE A 285 12.13 2.01 11.98
N LEU A 286 13.29 2.15 11.35
CA LEU A 286 14.52 2.57 12.03
C LEU A 286 14.42 4.00 12.56
N GLN A 287 13.87 4.92 11.77
CA GLN A 287 13.66 6.30 12.16
C GLN A 287 12.79 6.37 13.42
N GLN A 288 11.70 5.60 13.45
CA GLN A 288 10.78 5.56 14.58
C GLN A 288 11.40 4.97 15.85
N LEU A 289 12.13 3.88 15.71
CA LEU A 289 12.81 3.26 16.85
C LEU A 289 13.85 4.22 17.45
N ARG A 290 14.60 4.94 16.62
CA ARG A 290 15.62 5.91 17.06
C ARG A 290 15.03 7.18 17.66
N ALA A 291 13.93 7.68 17.11
CA ALA A 291 13.20 8.81 17.68
C ALA A 291 12.72 8.50 19.11
N ARG A 292 12.52 7.24 19.43
CA ARG A 292 12.06 6.77 20.74
C ARG A 292 13.21 6.56 21.72
N ASP A 293 14.29 5.98 21.24
CA ASP A 293 15.47 5.65 22.02
C ASP A 293 16.66 5.58 21.04
N ALA A 294 17.48 6.63 21.06
CA ALA A 294 18.61 6.77 20.15
C ALA A 294 19.67 5.67 20.35
N ASP A 295 19.77 5.16 21.56
CA ASP A 295 20.75 4.13 21.97
C ASP A 295 20.19 2.70 21.85
N MET A 296 18.95 2.53 21.40
CA MET A 296 18.32 1.21 21.27
C MET A 296 19.15 0.27 20.40
N PRO A 297 19.54 -0.91 20.91
CA PRO A 297 20.28 -1.89 20.11
C PRO A 297 19.41 -2.48 19.02
N ILE A 298 19.66 -2.09 17.77
CA ILE A 298 18.91 -2.57 16.60
C ILE A 298 19.80 -3.47 15.76
N CYS A 299 19.24 -4.63 15.38
CA CYS A 299 19.87 -5.56 14.44
C CYS A 299 18.93 -5.89 13.29
N VAL A 300 19.39 -5.76 12.05
CA VAL A 300 18.63 -6.05 10.85
C VAL A 300 19.13 -7.33 10.19
N MET A 301 18.22 -8.22 9.84
CA MET A 301 18.50 -9.39 9.00
C MET A 301 18.45 -8.99 7.54
N SER A 302 19.58 -9.11 6.82
CA SER A 302 19.70 -8.65 5.43
C SER A 302 20.48 -9.66 4.59
N LYS A 303 20.21 -9.70 3.28
CA LYS A 303 21.02 -10.48 2.33
C LYS A 303 22.39 -9.85 2.07
N THR A 304 22.52 -8.55 2.24
CA THR A 304 23.75 -7.79 2.11
C THR A 304 24.07 -7.04 3.41
N PRO A 305 24.45 -7.78 4.52
CA PRO A 305 24.55 -7.18 5.85
C PRO A 305 25.55 -6.03 5.94
N GLY A 306 26.66 -6.09 5.22
CA GLY A 306 27.65 -5.02 5.21
C GLY A 306 27.12 -3.71 4.63
N GLN A 307 26.38 -3.78 3.52
CA GLN A 307 25.76 -2.61 2.89
C GLN A 307 24.63 -2.05 3.78
N THR A 308 23.75 -2.93 4.28
CA THR A 308 22.66 -2.53 5.17
C THR A 308 23.20 -1.88 6.46
N ALA A 309 24.23 -2.44 7.06
CA ALA A 309 24.85 -1.87 8.25
C ALA A 309 25.39 -0.46 8.00
N LYS A 310 26.09 -0.26 6.88
CA LYS A 310 26.66 1.04 6.50
C LYS A 310 25.58 2.07 6.14
N LYS A 311 24.62 1.66 5.29
CA LYS A 311 23.55 2.56 4.81
C LYS A 311 22.62 3.00 5.94
N MET A 312 22.21 2.05 6.80
CA MET A 312 21.18 2.27 7.82
C MET A 312 21.77 2.60 9.20
N ASN A 313 23.10 2.59 9.35
CA ASN A 313 23.81 2.78 10.63
C ASN A 313 23.27 1.87 11.76
N VAL A 314 23.14 0.56 11.49
CA VAL A 314 22.64 -0.45 12.44
C VAL A 314 23.56 -1.68 12.45
N SER A 315 23.45 -2.53 13.47
CA SER A 315 24.03 -3.86 13.34
C SER A 315 23.23 -4.69 12.33
N SER A 316 23.89 -5.50 11.52
CA SER A 316 23.22 -6.35 10.56
C SER A 316 23.83 -7.74 10.51
N ILE A 317 22.99 -8.74 10.28
CA ILE A 317 23.38 -10.14 10.13
C ILE A 317 22.82 -10.72 8.84
N TYR A 318 23.49 -11.73 8.31
CA TYR A 318 23.00 -12.41 7.11
C TYR A 318 21.67 -13.13 7.41
N THR A 319 20.69 -12.89 6.56
CA THR A 319 19.29 -13.35 6.73
C THR A 319 19.19 -14.84 7.07
N PHE A 320 19.96 -15.71 6.42
CA PHE A 320 19.91 -17.17 6.64
C PHE A 320 20.93 -17.69 7.67
N SER A 321 21.50 -16.83 8.49
CA SER A 321 22.44 -17.25 9.55
C SER A 321 21.72 -17.64 10.84
N HIS A 322 21.15 -18.85 10.88
CA HIS A 322 20.34 -19.34 12.02
C HIS A 322 21.03 -19.21 13.39
N GLY A 323 22.33 -19.52 13.48
CA GLY A 323 23.08 -19.41 14.74
C GLY A 323 23.19 -17.97 15.25
N LYS A 324 23.51 -17.01 14.36
CA LYS A 324 23.58 -15.58 14.72
C LYS A 324 22.19 -15.02 15.04
N THR A 325 21.17 -15.41 14.29
CA THR A 325 19.78 -15.03 14.52
C THR A 325 19.31 -15.47 15.91
N ASN A 326 19.47 -16.75 16.26
CA ASN A 326 19.09 -17.25 17.58
C ASN A 326 19.85 -16.57 18.72
N ARG A 327 21.16 -16.27 18.54
CA ARG A 327 21.92 -15.52 19.53
C ARG A 327 21.38 -14.12 19.75
N ARG A 328 21.01 -13.39 18.66
CA ARG A 328 20.41 -12.06 18.75
C ARG A 328 19.01 -12.09 19.37
N MET A 329 18.18 -13.09 19.05
CA MET A 329 16.86 -13.28 19.65
C MET A 329 16.90 -13.46 21.16
N LYS A 330 17.95 -14.09 21.72
CA LYS A 330 18.11 -14.22 23.19
C LYS A 330 18.15 -12.88 23.90
N HIS A 331 18.68 -11.84 23.26
CA HIS A 331 18.82 -10.49 23.81
C HIS A 331 17.75 -9.51 23.29
N ALA A 332 17.05 -9.87 22.23
CA ALA A 332 16.02 -9.01 21.66
C ALA A 332 14.75 -9.04 22.53
N LYS A 333 14.23 -7.86 22.83
CA LYS A 333 12.94 -7.64 23.48
C LYS A 333 11.80 -7.74 22.46
N LEU A 334 12.05 -7.26 21.23
CA LEU A 334 11.11 -7.22 20.15
C LEU A 334 11.72 -7.85 18.88
N PHE A 335 10.96 -8.70 18.23
CA PHE A 335 11.21 -9.20 16.88
C PHE A 335 10.19 -8.60 15.92
N ILE A 336 10.65 -7.84 14.94
CA ILE A 336 9.79 -7.24 13.92
C ILE A 336 9.93 -8.04 12.64
N SER A 337 8.84 -8.65 12.17
CA SER A 337 8.74 -9.21 10.83
C SER A 337 8.07 -8.18 9.94
N GLY A 338 8.82 -7.55 9.03
CA GLY A 338 8.34 -6.36 8.33
C GLY A 338 8.82 -6.25 6.89
N GLY A 339 7.98 -5.61 6.07
CA GLY A 339 8.23 -5.32 4.66
C GLY A 339 7.99 -6.49 3.71
N GLY A 340 7.10 -6.28 2.75
CA GLY A 340 6.83 -7.23 1.67
C GLY A 340 5.87 -8.37 2.00
N SER A 341 5.56 -9.17 0.98
CA SER A 341 4.69 -10.35 1.11
C SER A 341 5.47 -11.55 1.61
N LEU A 342 5.71 -11.61 2.92
CA LEU A 342 6.61 -12.60 3.54
C LEU A 342 5.94 -13.98 3.74
N ILE A 343 4.65 -14.00 4.08
CA ILE A 343 3.91 -15.23 4.38
C ILE A 343 3.13 -15.69 3.14
N GLN A 344 3.87 -16.17 2.14
CA GLN A 344 3.30 -16.69 0.87
C GLN A 344 4.23 -17.73 0.24
N ASP A 345 3.70 -18.65 -0.58
CA ASP A 345 4.48 -19.65 -1.30
C ASP A 345 4.36 -19.56 -2.83
N ALA A 346 3.80 -18.44 -3.33
CA ALA A 346 3.68 -18.19 -4.75
C ALA A 346 5.05 -18.04 -5.44
N THR A 347 6.02 -17.42 -4.74
CA THR A 347 7.39 -17.24 -5.23
C THR A 347 8.34 -18.33 -4.72
N SER A 348 8.26 -18.70 -3.43
CA SER A 348 9.18 -19.68 -2.85
C SER A 348 8.66 -20.31 -1.54
N THR A 349 8.52 -21.63 -1.54
CA THR A 349 8.28 -22.42 -0.32
C THR A 349 9.38 -22.25 0.70
N ARG A 350 10.64 -22.16 0.26
CA ARG A 350 11.81 -22.02 1.16
C ARG A 350 11.79 -20.68 1.89
N SER A 351 11.40 -19.59 1.22
CA SER A 351 11.22 -18.29 1.85
C SER A 351 10.12 -18.31 2.90
N LEU A 352 8.98 -18.90 2.60
CA LEU A 352 7.90 -19.05 3.56
C LEU A 352 8.36 -19.79 4.82
N TRP A 353 9.02 -20.93 4.67
CA TRP A 353 9.51 -21.71 5.81
C TRP A 353 10.53 -20.95 6.66
N PHE A 354 11.38 -20.15 6.03
CA PHE A 354 12.30 -19.28 6.72
C PHE A 354 11.61 -18.26 7.61
N TYR A 355 10.61 -17.56 7.09
CA TYR A 355 9.88 -16.55 7.88
C TYR A 355 9.06 -17.18 9.00
N LEU A 356 8.40 -18.31 8.75
CA LEU A 356 7.67 -19.06 9.79
C LEU A 356 8.62 -19.54 10.89
N TYR A 357 9.77 -20.10 10.51
CA TYR A 357 10.79 -20.50 11.49
C TYR A 357 11.28 -19.31 12.31
N SER A 358 11.50 -18.17 11.70
CA SER A 358 11.99 -16.98 12.39
C SER A 358 11.00 -16.46 13.43
N ILE A 359 9.70 -16.45 13.09
CA ILE A 359 8.61 -16.09 14.01
C ILE A 359 8.53 -17.10 15.17
N TRP A 360 8.50 -18.39 14.86
CA TRP A 360 8.49 -19.46 15.86
C TRP A 360 9.70 -19.40 16.80
N ALA A 361 10.90 -19.18 16.26
CA ALA A 361 12.13 -19.09 17.04
C ALA A 361 12.12 -17.85 17.96
N ALA A 362 11.60 -16.71 17.48
CA ALA A 362 11.46 -15.51 18.29
C ALA A 362 10.49 -15.73 19.46
N HIS A 363 9.33 -16.34 19.20
CA HIS A 363 8.37 -16.71 20.23
C HIS A 363 8.97 -17.66 21.27
N ARG A 364 9.68 -18.72 20.83
CA ARG A 364 10.35 -19.67 21.72
C ARG A 364 11.42 -19.00 22.58
N GLN A 365 12.08 -17.96 22.07
CA GLN A 365 13.04 -17.16 22.83
C GLN A 365 12.36 -16.09 23.71
N LYS A 366 11.04 -16.06 23.81
CA LYS A 366 10.26 -15.07 24.56
C LYS A 366 10.52 -13.63 24.07
N CYS A 367 10.79 -13.42 22.80
CA CYS A 367 10.70 -12.12 22.17
C CYS A 367 9.23 -11.77 21.96
N ARG A 368 8.86 -10.52 22.10
CA ARG A 368 7.61 -10.06 21.50
C ARG A 368 7.74 -10.07 19.99
N VAL A 369 6.71 -10.53 19.31
CA VAL A 369 6.69 -10.61 17.84
C VAL A 369 5.70 -9.60 17.30
N MET A 370 6.18 -8.77 16.38
CA MET A 370 5.38 -7.78 15.66
C MET A 370 5.46 -8.07 14.16
N MET A 371 4.34 -8.18 13.50
CA MET A 371 4.28 -8.17 12.04
C MET A 371 3.91 -6.76 11.55
N TYR A 372 4.75 -6.17 10.70
CA TYR A 372 4.59 -4.82 10.22
C TYR A 372 4.68 -4.75 8.69
N GLY A 373 3.60 -4.28 8.03
CA GLY A 373 3.57 -4.17 6.57
C GLY A 373 3.78 -5.48 5.82
N CYS A 374 3.40 -6.62 6.43
CA CYS A 374 3.57 -7.94 5.83
C CYS A 374 2.32 -8.36 5.07
N GLY A 375 2.47 -8.67 3.78
CA GLY A 375 1.43 -9.36 3.02
C GLY A 375 1.36 -10.84 3.42
N ILE A 376 0.13 -11.37 3.58
CA ILE A 376 -0.16 -12.78 3.85
C ILE A 376 -0.92 -13.36 2.67
N GLY A 377 -0.37 -14.43 2.07
CA GLY A 377 -0.95 -15.19 0.97
C GLY A 377 -0.49 -14.76 -0.44
N PRO A 378 -0.81 -15.57 -1.45
CA PRO A 378 -1.46 -16.88 -1.37
C PRO A 378 -0.52 -17.99 -0.87
N VAL A 379 -1.03 -18.88 0.00
CA VAL A 379 -0.36 -20.13 0.39
C VAL A 379 -1.04 -21.30 -0.31
N ARG A 380 -0.43 -21.81 -1.38
CA ARG A 380 -1.04 -22.79 -2.30
C ARG A 380 -0.90 -24.23 -1.85
N LYS A 381 0.26 -24.62 -1.30
CA LYS A 381 0.57 -26.01 -0.94
C LYS A 381 -0.07 -26.42 0.38
N LYS A 382 -0.72 -27.60 0.42
CA LYS A 382 -1.40 -28.13 1.63
C LYS A 382 -0.44 -28.22 2.84
N LEU A 383 0.80 -28.66 2.64
CA LEU A 383 1.80 -28.75 3.70
C LEU A 383 2.14 -27.35 4.27
N ASN A 384 2.34 -26.37 3.41
CA ASN A 384 2.65 -25.01 3.81
C ASN A 384 1.51 -24.37 4.60
N ARG A 385 0.25 -24.62 4.22
CA ARG A 385 -0.91 -24.18 4.98
C ARG A 385 -0.91 -24.74 6.40
N ARG A 386 -0.60 -26.04 6.56
CA ARG A 386 -0.47 -26.67 7.89
C ARG A 386 0.64 -26.07 8.74
N LEU A 387 1.77 -25.70 8.12
CA LEU A 387 2.89 -25.04 8.82
C LEU A 387 2.54 -23.61 9.24
N VAL A 388 1.92 -22.84 8.37
CA VAL A 388 1.41 -21.49 8.70
C VAL A 388 0.40 -21.53 9.84
N MET A 389 -0.39 -22.60 9.95
CA MET A 389 -1.34 -22.80 11.06
C MET A 389 -0.67 -23.12 12.41
N LYS A 390 0.57 -23.57 12.42
CA LYS A 390 1.29 -23.98 13.63
C LYS A 390 2.20 -22.91 14.22
N VAL A 391 2.48 -21.90 13.47
CA VAL A 391 3.32 -20.75 13.82
C VAL A 391 2.52 -19.49 14.00
#